data_90d082ac5aa4a3cf5c32186247dc8f09
#
_entry.id   90d082ac5aa4a3cf5c32186247dc8f09
#
_cell.length_a   1.000
_cell.length_b   1.000
_cell.length_c   1.000
_cell.angle_alpha   90.00
_cell.angle_beta   90.00
_cell.angle_gamma   90.00
#
_symmetry.space_group_name_H-M   'P 1'
#
loop_
_entity.id
_entity.type
_entity.pdbx_description
1 polymer ?
#
loop_
_entity_poly.entity_id
_entity_poly.type
_entity_poly.pdbx_seq_one_letter_code
_entity_poly.pdbx_strand_id
1 'polypeptide(L)'
;MTDTLLQARGLSKHFGGLKAVDQVDLDIHPGEILGLLGPNGAGKTVFFNLISGVYRPTGGTVHFQGDRIDGLPSHRVAARGIGRTFQIVKPFASLTVLENVLVARGITRYGTFRRLWGPWQSKSETRAAMETLERVGLSELAERKAGLLPLGNLRRLEIARALVVGHQLILLDESFSGLRHEEIAQLETLIRRIRDDGITVLLIEHNMRVTMGLCDRIVVLDHGRKIAQGKPQDIQENDLVIEAYLGSRGGRHAA
;
A
#
# COMPACT_ATOMS: atom_id res chain seq x y z
N MET A 1 1.46 9.84 24.89
CA MET A 1 0.85 10.22 23.60
C MET A 1 1.15 9.07 22.66
N THR A 2 0.14 8.34 22.19
CA THR A 2 0.35 7.28 21.19
C THR A 2 0.79 7.96 19.91
N ASP A 3 2.03 7.69 19.51
CA ASP A 3 2.62 8.27 18.31
C ASP A 3 1.86 7.71 17.11
N THR A 4 0.98 8.49 16.49
CA THR A 4 0.21 8.09 15.32
C THR A 4 0.92 8.58 14.08
N LEU A 5 1.31 7.65 13.20
CA LEU A 5 2.01 7.96 11.95
C LEU A 5 1.07 8.60 10.92
N LEU A 6 -0.11 7.99 10.72
CA LEU A 6 -1.15 8.54 9.84
C LEU A 6 -2.48 8.55 10.58
N GLN A 7 -3.19 9.67 10.46
CA GLN A 7 -4.49 9.88 11.08
C GLN A 7 -5.49 10.35 10.02
N ALA A 8 -6.56 9.59 9.82
CA ALA A 8 -7.74 10.00 9.04
C ALA A 8 -8.88 10.30 10.01
N ARG A 9 -9.59 11.42 9.82
CA ARG A 9 -10.74 11.83 10.65
C ARG A 9 -11.91 12.26 9.77
N GLY A 10 -13.05 11.59 9.95
CA GLY A 10 -14.28 11.84 9.21
C GLY A 10 -14.09 11.73 7.69
N LEU A 11 -13.09 10.94 7.25
CA LEU A 11 -12.69 10.90 5.85
C LEU A 11 -13.82 10.40 4.98
N SER A 12 -14.19 11.19 3.97
CA SER A 12 -15.35 10.93 3.13
C SER A 12 -15.04 11.15 1.66
N LYS A 13 -15.61 10.31 0.80
CA LYS A 13 -15.59 10.47 -0.66
C LYS A 13 -16.92 10.07 -1.26
N HIS A 14 -17.57 11.04 -1.90
CA HIS A 14 -18.81 10.82 -2.61
C HIS A 14 -18.59 11.01 -4.12
N PHE A 15 -19.24 10.19 -4.92
CA PHE A 15 -19.31 10.28 -6.37
C PHE A 15 -20.79 10.43 -6.76
N GLY A 16 -21.24 11.68 -6.97
CA GLY A 16 -22.68 11.95 -7.07
C GLY A 16 -23.42 11.52 -5.82
N GLY A 17 -24.43 10.66 -5.95
CA GLY A 17 -25.18 10.10 -4.82
C GLY A 17 -24.50 8.94 -4.10
N LEU A 18 -23.44 8.36 -4.66
CA LEU A 18 -22.74 7.22 -4.06
C LEU A 18 -21.74 7.69 -3.00
N LYS A 19 -21.92 7.25 -1.76
CA LYS A 19 -20.98 7.44 -0.65
C LYS A 19 -19.97 6.28 -0.63
N ALA A 20 -18.91 6.39 -1.40
CA ALA A 20 -17.90 5.32 -1.52
C ALA A 20 -17.03 5.18 -0.27
N VAL A 21 -16.79 6.28 0.47
CA VAL A 21 -16.23 6.34 1.83
C VAL A 21 -17.05 7.38 2.59
N ASP A 22 -17.54 7.03 3.78
CA ASP A 22 -18.46 7.85 4.57
C ASP A 22 -18.00 7.93 6.02
N GLN A 23 -17.40 9.07 6.40
CA GLN A 23 -16.95 9.41 7.75
C GLN A 23 -16.03 8.34 8.40
N VAL A 24 -15.04 7.87 7.68
CA VAL A 24 -14.10 6.86 8.20
C VAL A 24 -13.00 7.53 9.03
N ASP A 25 -12.90 7.07 10.30
CA ASP A 25 -11.79 7.36 11.20
C ASP A 25 -10.82 6.19 11.23
N LEU A 26 -9.53 6.45 11.00
CA LEU A 26 -8.50 5.42 11.01
C LEU A 26 -7.17 6.03 11.49
N ASP A 27 -6.52 5.31 12.41
CA ASP A 27 -5.17 5.60 12.88
C ASP A 27 -4.23 4.49 12.43
N ILE A 28 -3.04 4.85 11.94
CA ILE A 28 -1.94 3.94 11.65
C ILE A 28 -0.79 4.29 12.58
N HIS A 29 -0.28 3.30 13.31
CA HIS A 29 0.84 3.47 14.24
C HIS A 29 2.17 3.12 13.57
N PRO A 30 3.28 3.76 13.99
CA PRO A 30 4.59 3.42 13.47
C PRO A 30 4.95 1.95 13.69
N GLY A 31 5.51 1.30 12.68
CA GLY A 31 6.03 -0.06 12.78
C GLY A 31 4.95 -1.15 12.87
N GLU A 32 3.68 -0.87 12.53
CA GLU A 32 2.65 -1.90 12.43
C GLU A 32 2.39 -2.35 10.98
N ILE A 33 1.89 -3.55 10.82
CA ILE A 33 1.21 -4.03 9.61
C ILE A 33 -0.29 -3.94 9.88
N LEU A 34 -0.94 -2.92 9.31
CA LEU A 34 -2.38 -2.72 9.41
C LEU A 34 -3.08 -3.32 8.18
N GLY A 35 -4.02 -4.24 8.39
CA GLY A 35 -4.88 -4.79 7.34
C GLY A 35 -6.14 -3.93 7.16
N LEU A 36 -6.51 -3.65 5.90
CA LEU A 36 -7.79 -3.04 5.55
C LEU A 36 -8.62 -4.06 4.79
N LEU A 37 -9.60 -4.64 5.46
CA LEU A 37 -10.50 -5.67 4.94
C LEU A 37 -11.87 -5.13 4.59
N GLY A 38 -12.68 -5.97 3.95
CA GLY A 38 -14.09 -5.72 3.62
C GLY A 38 -14.49 -6.39 2.30
N PRO A 39 -15.78 -6.59 2.05
CA PRO A 39 -16.28 -7.16 0.80
C PRO A 39 -15.95 -6.27 -0.41
N ASN A 40 -16.27 -6.77 -1.62
CA ASN A 40 -16.12 -5.99 -2.84
C ASN A 40 -17.10 -4.80 -2.79
N GLY A 41 -16.60 -3.63 -3.17
CA GLY A 41 -17.39 -2.39 -3.07
C GLY A 41 -17.40 -1.72 -1.69
N ALA A 42 -16.73 -2.29 -0.68
CA ALA A 42 -16.67 -1.72 0.68
C ALA A 42 -15.95 -0.35 0.79
N GLY A 43 -15.29 0.12 -0.28
CA GLY A 43 -14.60 1.42 -0.29
C GLY A 43 -13.08 1.36 -0.04
N LYS A 44 -12.48 0.16 0.12
CA LYS A 44 -11.04 -0.01 0.41
C LYS A 44 -10.12 0.72 -0.55
N THR A 45 -10.24 0.47 -1.85
CA THR A 45 -9.42 1.11 -2.89
C THR A 45 -9.66 2.61 -2.94
N VAL A 46 -10.90 3.06 -2.68
CA VAL A 46 -11.21 4.50 -2.61
C VAL A 46 -10.50 5.13 -1.41
N PHE A 47 -10.50 4.47 -0.26
CA PHE A 47 -9.75 4.91 0.93
C PHE A 47 -8.25 5.02 0.64
N PHE A 48 -7.64 4.02 0.00
CA PHE A 48 -6.23 4.08 -0.45
C PHE A 48 -5.97 5.25 -1.40
N ASN A 49 -6.90 5.51 -2.33
CA ASN A 49 -6.80 6.63 -3.26
C ASN A 49 -6.87 7.99 -2.57
N LEU A 50 -7.61 8.08 -1.47
CA LEU A 50 -7.69 9.29 -0.64
C LEU A 50 -6.37 9.56 0.09
N ILE A 51 -5.83 8.57 0.81
CA ILE A 51 -4.61 8.74 1.59
C ILE A 51 -3.35 8.85 0.72
N SER A 52 -3.36 8.30 -0.51
CA SER A 52 -2.26 8.43 -1.48
C SER A 52 -2.37 9.66 -2.40
N GLY A 53 -3.38 10.52 -2.20
CA GLY A 53 -3.54 11.75 -2.98
C GLY A 53 -3.99 11.56 -4.43
N VAL A 54 -4.52 10.38 -4.78
CA VAL A 54 -5.14 10.11 -6.10
C VAL A 54 -6.52 10.78 -6.18
N TYR A 55 -7.28 10.72 -5.07
CA TYR A 55 -8.55 11.42 -4.95
C TYR A 55 -8.48 12.52 -3.90
N ARG A 56 -9.17 13.62 -4.15
CA ARG A 56 -9.47 14.62 -3.12
C ARG A 56 -10.67 14.13 -2.31
N PRO A 57 -10.62 14.19 -0.96
CA PRO A 57 -11.79 13.90 -0.14
C PRO A 57 -12.90 14.93 -0.39
N THR A 58 -14.15 14.51 -0.18
CA THR A 58 -15.31 15.42 -0.11
C THR A 58 -15.54 15.95 1.29
N GLY A 59 -14.95 15.32 2.30
CA GLY A 59 -14.98 15.73 3.70
C GLY A 59 -13.94 15.02 4.52
N GLY A 60 -13.68 15.53 5.72
CA GLY A 60 -12.68 15.00 6.63
C GLY A 60 -11.26 15.47 6.35
N THR A 61 -10.31 14.93 7.11
CA THR A 61 -8.89 15.30 7.05
C THR A 61 -8.00 14.08 7.12
N VAL A 62 -6.80 14.19 6.53
CA VAL A 62 -5.72 13.20 6.66
C VAL A 62 -4.45 13.93 7.10
N HIS A 63 -3.87 13.46 8.21
CA HIS A 63 -2.57 13.93 8.70
C HIS A 63 -1.55 12.80 8.63
N PHE A 64 -0.36 13.11 8.21
CA PHE A 64 0.80 12.21 8.20
C PHE A 64 1.94 12.88 8.95
N GLN A 65 2.43 12.24 10.01
CA GLN A 65 3.43 12.83 10.93
C GLN A 65 3.03 14.20 11.49
N GLY A 66 1.75 14.42 11.75
CA GLY A 66 1.21 15.70 12.20
C GLY A 66 0.90 16.70 11.08
N ASP A 67 1.45 16.53 9.90
CA ASP A 67 1.21 17.40 8.76
C ASP A 67 -0.06 17.01 7.99
N ARG A 68 -0.88 18.00 7.65
CA ARG A 68 -2.07 17.79 6.83
C ARG A 68 -1.69 17.46 5.38
N ILE A 69 -2.20 16.34 4.85
CA ILE A 69 -1.88 15.85 3.50
C ILE A 69 -3.10 15.70 2.58
N ASP A 70 -4.32 15.77 3.10
CA ASP A 70 -5.53 15.68 2.27
C ASP A 70 -5.56 16.76 1.19
N GLY A 71 -5.94 16.37 -0.02
CA GLY A 71 -5.94 17.27 -1.18
C GLY A 71 -4.58 17.54 -1.82
N LEU A 72 -3.47 17.04 -1.26
CA LEU A 72 -2.19 17.05 -1.95
C LEU A 72 -2.19 16.06 -3.12
N PRO A 73 -1.54 16.39 -4.25
CA PRO A 73 -1.38 15.45 -5.35
C PRO A 73 -0.42 14.31 -4.97
N SER A 74 -0.59 13.13 -5.58
CA SER A 74 0.13 11.89 -5.24
C SER A 74 1.64 12.04 -5.17
N HIS A 75 2.26 12.82 -6.07
CA HIS A 75 3.71 13.03 -6.06
C HIS A 75 4.19 13.79 -4.80
N ARG A 76 3.36 14.68 -4.24
CA ARG A 76 3.67 15.39 -2.98
C ARG A 76 3.45 14.50 -1.76
N VAL A 77 2.44 13.63 -1.81
CA VAL A 77 2.22 12.61 -0.78
C VAL A 77 3.39 11.63 -0.76
N ALA A 78 3.82 11.14 -1.92
CA ALA A 78 4.99 10.27 -2.06
C ALA A 78 6.28 10.93 -1.52
N ALA A 79 6.51 12.21 -1.83
CA ALA A 79 7.67 12.96 -1.33
C ALA A 79 7.68 13.14 0.19
N ARG A 80 6.55 12.94 0.87
CA ARG A 80 6.45 12.95 2.35
C ARG A 80 6.69 11.59 2.99
N GLY A 81 6.94 10.55 2.19
CA GLY A 81 7.30 9.23 2.69
C GLY A 81 6.18 8.19 2.66
N ILE A 82 5.13 8.39 1.86
CA ILE A 82 4.07 7.40 1.62
C ILE A 82 4.29 6.74 0.26
N GLY A 83 4.80 5.51 0.25
CA GLY A 83 4.93 4.68 -0.95
C GLY A 83 3.66 3.90 -1.24
N ARG A 84 3.41 3.57 -2.51
CA ARG A 84 2.28 2.75 -2.91
C ARG A 84 2.65 1.78 -4.02
N THR A 85 2.19 0.53 -3.90
CA THR A 85 2.11 -0.42 -5.00
C THR A 85 0.75 -0.30 -5.68
N PHE A 86 0.61 -0.90 -6.86
CA PHE A 86 -0.64 -0.91 -7.61
C PHE A 86 -1.13 -2.33 -7.79
N GLN A 87 -2.45 -2.52 -7.84
CA GLN A 87 -3.10 -3.81 -8.05
C GLN A 87 -2.60 -4.53 -9.32
N ILE A 88 -2.41 -3.78 -10.39
CA ILE A 88 -1.83 -4.30 -11.65
C ILE A 88 -0.36 -3.92 -11.69
N VAL A 89 0.51 -4.94 -11.69
CA VAL A 89 1.96 -4.75 -11.84
C VAL A 89 2.27 -4.12 -13.20
N LYS A 90 2.79 -2.90 -13.18
CA LYS A 90 3.19 -2.17 -14.41
C LYS A 90 4.66 -1.75 -14.30
N PRO A 91 5.60 -2.69 -14.49
CA PRO A 91 7.00 -2.34 -14.58
C PRO A 91 7.27 -1.63 -15.92
N PHE A 92 8.33 -0.85 -15.97
CA PHE A 92 8.90 -0.44 -17.26
C PHE A 92 9.58 -1.67 -17.88
N ALA A 93 8.83 -2.45 -18.67
CA ALA A 93 9.20 -3.79 -19.12
C ALA A 93 10.50 -3.82 -19.94
N SER A 94 10.80 -2.75 -20.69
CA SER A 94 12.03 -2.59 -21.49
C SER A 94 13.26 -2.21 -20.67
N LEU A 95 13.07 -1.68 -19.47
CA LEU A 95 14.14 -1.30 -18.55
C LEU A 95 14.58 -2.49 -17.69
N THR A 96 15.81 -2.44 -17.20
CA THR A 96 16.31 -3.41 -16.22
C THR A 96 15.61 -3.25 -14.87
N VAL A 97 15.77 -4.25 -14.02
CA VAL A 97 15.28 -4.22 -12.63
C VAL A 97 15.88 -3.01 -11.88
N LEU A 98 17.18 -2.78 -12.02
CA LEU A 98 17.88 -1.63 -11.43
C LEU A 98 17.33 -0.30 -11.97
N GLU A 99 17.16 -0.17 -13.28
CA GLU A 99 16.64 1.04 -13.90
C GLU A 99 15.22 1.35 -13.44
N ASN A 100 14.36 0.32 -13.24
CA ASN A 100 13.02 0.51 -12.67
C ASN A 100 13.05 1.14 -11.28
N VAL A 101 14.00 0.74 -10.42
CA VAL A 101 14.16 1.29 -9.08
C VAL A 101 14.75 2.72 -9.16
N LEU A 102 15.73 2.97 -10.03
CA LEU A 102 16.31 4.29 -10.26
C LEU A 102 15.26 5.31 -10.74
N VAL A 103 14.36 4.92 -11.66
CA VAL A 103 13.26 5.77 -12.11
C VAL A 103 12.35 6.14 -10.94
N ALA A 104 11.98 5.18 -10.09
CA ALA A 104 11.14 5.44 -8.92
C ALA A 104 11.82 6.43 -7.97
N ARG A 105 13.12 6.29 -7.73
CA ARG A 105 13.92 7.21 -6.91
C ARG A 105 14.00 8.62 -7.51
N GLY A 106 14.06 8.72 -8.83
CA GLY A 106 14.09 10.01 -9.54
C GLY A 106 12.81 10.83 -9.37
N ILE A 107 11.64 10.19 -9.26
CA ILE A 107 10.33 10.86 -9.19
C ILE A 107 10.24 11.85 -8.02
N THR A 108 10.85 11.57 -6.88
CA THR A 108 10.86 12.47 -5.72
C THR A 108 11.76 13.70 -5.90
N ARG A 109 12.69 13.67 -6.86
CA ARG A 109 13.66 14.74 -7.12
C ARG A 109 13.24 15.72 -8.21
N TYR A 110 12.32 15.35 -9.10
CA TYR A 110 11.88 16.19 -10.23
C TYR A 110 11.06 17.43 -9.83
N GLY A 111 10.82 17.64 -8.55
CA GLY A 111 10.18 18.88 -8.03
C GLY A 111 11.04 20.14 -8.14
N THR A 112 12.32 20.06 -8.57
CA THR A 112 13.21 21.22 -8.70
C THR A 112 13.88 21.22 -10.08
N PHE A 113 13.51 22.16 -10.92
CA PHE A 113 14.02 22.40 -12.29
C PHE A 113 15.56 22.42 -12.38
N ARG A 114 16.24 22.69 -11.28
CA ARG A 114 17.70 22.80 -11.17
C ARG A 114 18.47 21.47 -11.27
N ARG A 115 17.78 20.31 -11.16
CA ARG A 115 18.40 18.97 -11.15
C ARG A 115 18.25 18.17 -12.44
N LEU A 116 17.63 18.75 -13.48
CA LEU A 116 17.51 18.12 -14.79
C LEU A 116 18.85 17.97 -15.54
N TRP A 117 19.92 18.60 -15.07
CA TRP A 117 21.22 18.69 -15.75
C TRP A 117 22.31 17.81 -15.09
N GLY A 118 22.00 17.01 -14.07
CA GLY A 118 22.94 16.08 -13.47
C GLY A 118 22.74 14.63 -13.98
N PRO A 119 23.78 13.77 -13.95
CA PRO A 119 23.61 12.38 -14.34
C PRO A 119 22.59 11.72 -13.40
N TRP A 120 21.46 11.25 -13.97
CA TRP A 120 20.39 10.55 -13.26
C TRP A 120 20.86 9.20 -12.68
N GLN A 121 22.04 8.73 -13.12
CA GLN A 121 22.75 7.54 -12.62
C GLN A 121 24.03 7.94 -11.85
N SER A 122 23.92 8.73 -10.80
CA SER A 122 25.08 8.97 -9.94
C SER A 122 25.42 7.66 -9.17
N LYS A 123 26.71 7.47 -8.84
CA LYS A 123 27.16 6.29 -8.06
C LYS A 123 26.36 6.13 -6.74
N SER A 124 26.00 7.23 -6.09
CA SER A 124 25.18 7.20 -4.86
C SER A 124 23.77 6.70 -5.09
N GLU A 125 23.13 7.07 -6.21
CA GLU A 125 21.78 6.63 -6.56
C GLU A 125 21.77 5.14 -6.93
N THR A 126 22.73 4.70 -7.73
CA THR A 126 22.90 3.29 -8.08
C THR A 126 23.12 2.44 -6.83
N ARG A 127 23.97 2.90 -5.90
CA ARG A 127 24.20 2.21 -4.63
C ARG A 127 22.91 2.06 -3.82
N ALA A 128 22.18 3.15 -3.61
CA ALA A 128 20.91 3.10 -2.86
C ALA A 128 19.85 2.23 -3.54
N ALA A 129 19.81 2.22 -4.88
CA ALA A 129 18.93 1.32 -5.62
C ALA A 129 19.34 -0.16 -5.45
N MET A 130 20.64 -0.47 -5.48
CA MET A 130 21.15 -1.83 -5.24
C MET A 130 20.89 -2.29 -3.81
N GLU A 131 21.11 -1.45 -2.81
CA GLU A 131 20.78 -1.75 -1.40
C GLU A 131 19.26 -2.07 -1.25
N THR A 132 18.40 -1.34 -1.99
CA THR A 132 16.96 -1.63 -1.99
C THR A 132 16.65 -2.95 -2.68
N LEU A 133 17.32 -3.27 -3.80
CA LEU A 133 17.16 -4.56 -4.49
C LEU A 133 17.63 -5.73 -3.62
N GLU A 134 18.70 -5.58 -2.87
CA GLU A 134 19.16 -6.57 -1.91
C GLU A 134 18.13 -6.83 -0.82
N ARG A 135 17.52 -5.79 -0.25
CA ARG A 135 16.44 -5.91 0.76
C ARG A 135 15.26 -6.72 0.26
N VAL A 136 14.90 -6.62 -1.02
CA VAL A 136 13.78 -7.37 -1.61
C VAL A 136 14.22 -8.68 -2.29
N GLY A 137 15.52 -9.03 -2.25
CA GLY A 137 16.07 -10.26 -2.82
C GLY A 137 16.09 -10.29 -4.34
N LEU A 138 16.36 -9.15 -4.99
CA LEU A 138 16.43 -8.98 -6.44
C LEU A 138 17.80 -8.50 -6.95
N SER A 139 18.83 -8.42 -6.11
CA SER A 139 20.16 -7.91 -6.48
C SER A 139 20.80 -8.69 -7.65
N GLU A 140 20.69 -10.03 -7.66
CA GLU A 140 21.22 -10.87 -8.73
C GLU A 140 20.50 -10.69 -10.09
N LEU A 141 19.29 -10.10 -10.05
CA LEU A 141 18.48 -9.83 -11.23
C LEU A 141 18.57 -8.37 -11.69
N ALA A 142 19.46 -7.56 -11.09
CA ALA A 142 19.54 -6.12 -11.31
C ALA A 142 19.60 -5.72 -12.78
N GLU A 143 20.42 -6.44 -13.58
CA GLU A 143 20.63 -6.17 -15.01
C GLU A 143 19.59 -6.86 -15.92
N ARG A 144 18.70 -7.71 -15.37
CA ARG A 144 17.67 -8.38 -16.15
C ARG A 144 16.54 -7.41 -16.48
N LYS A 145 16.00 -7.51 -17.72
CA LYS A 145 14.82 -6.73 -18.13
C LYS A 145 13.61 -7.12 -17.27
N ALA A 146 12.92 -6.13 -16.74
CA ALA A 146 11.79 -6.36 -15.85
C ALA A 146 10.64 -7.14 -16.52
N GLY A 147 10.42 -6.95 -17.81
CA GLY A 147 9.40 -7.69 -18.56
C GLY A 147 9.64 -9.21 -18.67
N LEU A 148 10.82 -9.70 -18.29
CA LEU A 148 11.17 -11.12 -18.29
C LEU A 148 11.07 -11.77 -16.90
N LEU A 149 10.62 -11.02 -15.88
CA LEU A 149 10.52 -11.53 -14.53
C LEU A 149 9.23 -12.34 -14.31
N PRO A 150 9.28 -13.44 -13.54
CA PRO A 150 8.09 -14.08 -12.98
C PRO A 150 7.29 -13.12 -12.10
N LEU A 151 5.99 -13.43 -11.91
CA LEU A 151 5.07 -12.56 -11.15
C LEU A 151 5.54 -12.28 -9.72
N GLY A 152 6.07 -13.28 -9.00
CA GLY A 152 6.60 -13.09 -7.65
C GLY A 152 7.74 -12.07 -7.59
N ASN A 153 8.66 -12.10 -8.56
CA ASN A 153 9.74 -11.12 -8.66
C ASN A 153 9.23 -9.74 -9.08
N LEU A 154 8.20 -9.67 -9.93
CA LEU A 154 7.55 -8.42 -10.29
C LEU A 154 6.88 -7.76 -9.06
N ARG A 155 6.23 -8.53 -8.18
CA ARG A 155 5.67 -8.03 -6.91
C ARG A 155 6.76 -7.48 -5.98
N ARG A 156 7.90 -8.18 -5.88
CA ARG A 156 9.07 -7.68 -5.13
C ARG A 156 9.65 -6.39 -5.73
N LEU A 157 9.68 -6.28 -7.07
CA LEU A 157 10.14 -5.08 -7.75
C LEU A 157 9.21 -3.88 -7.48
N GLU A 158 7.90 -4.08 -7.42
CA GLU A 158 6.96 -3.02 -7.03
C GLU A 158 7.22 -2.53 -5.60
N ILE A 159 7.45 -3.45 -4.67
CA ILE A 159 7.83 -3.11 -3.30
C ILE A 159 9.16 -2.35 -3.28
N ALA A 160 10.17 -2.79 -4.04
CA ALA A 160 11.45 -2.07 -4.16
C ALA A 160 11.26 -0.64 -4.65
N ARG A 161 10.41 -0.45 -5.68
CA ARG A 161 10.08 0.88 -6.20
C ARG A 161 9.37 1.77 -5.17
N ALA A 162 8.56 1.17 -4.29
CA ALA A 162 7.96 1.91 -3.18
C ALA A 162 8.98 2.23 -2.09
N LEU A 163 9.90 1.31 -1.77
CA LEU A 163 10.90 1.45 -0.72
C LEU A 163 12.03 2.43 -1.03
N VAL A 164 12.50 2.46 -2.29
CA VAL A 164 13.71 3.22 -2.67
C VAL A 164 13.60 4.72 -2.41
N VAL A 165 12.42 5.21 -2.26
CA VAL A 165 12.14 6.62 -1.98
C VAL A 165 12.35 6.96 -0.49
N GLY A 166 12.62 5.97 0.37
CA GLY A 166 12.85 6.16 1.81
C GLY A 166 11.55 6.37 2.56
N HIS A 167 10.54 5.57 2.27
CA HIS A 167 9.20 5.71 2.85
C HIS A 167 9.10 5.17 4.28
N GLN A 168 8.25 5.81 5.04
CA GLN A 168 7.89 5.40 6.39
C GLN A 168 6.59 4.61 6.42
N LEU A 169 5.74 4.78 5.39
CA LEU A 169 4.48 4.06 5.19
C LEU A 169 4.43 3.51 3.77
N ILE A 170 4.16 2.22 3.64
CA ILE A 170 3.91 1.58 2.34
C ILE A 170 2.46 1.10 2.29
N LEU A 171 1.80 1.46 1.21
CA LEU A 171 0.45 1.02 0.87
C LEU A 171 0.55 -0.16 -0.11
N LEU A 172 0.16 -1.36 0.31
CA LEU A 172 0.16 -2.58 -0.50
C LEU A 172 -1.28 -2.91 -0.93
N ASP A 173 -1.53 -2.87 -2.25
CA ASP A 173 -2.85 -3.09 -2.84
C ASP A 173 -2.88 -4.43 -3.57
N GLU A 174 -3.48 -5.46 -2.94
CA GLU A 174 -3.64 -6.83 -3.46
C GLU A 174 -2.33 -7.46 -3.99
N SER A 175 -1.24 -7.28 -3.24
CA SER A 175 0.10 -7.69 -3.67
C SER A 175 0.31 -9.20 -3.73
N PHE A 176 -0.56 -9.99 -3.10
CA PHE A 176 -0.50 -11.46 -3.07
C PHE A 176 -1.33 -12.12 -4.18
N SER A 177 -2.09 -11.34 -4.94
CA SER A 177 -2.95 -11.88 -6.00
C SER A 177 -2.14 -12.55 -7.11
N GLY A 178 -2.53 -13.79 -7.47
CA GLY A 178 -1.92 -14.58 -8.53
C GLY A 178 -0.62 -15.30 -8.15
N LEU A 179 -0.14 -15.16 -6.90
CA LEU A 179 1.06 -15.83 -6.42
C LEU A 179 0.81 -17.30 -6.04
N ARG A 180 1.83 -18.14 -6.22
CA ARG A 180 1.87 -19.51 -5.73
C ARG A 180 2.11 -19.53 -4.22
N HIS A 181 1.79 -20.64 -3.57
CA HIS A 181 1.89 -20.78 -2.11
C HIS A 181 3.30 -20.44 -1.56
N GLU A 182 4.35 -20.89 -2.23
CA GLU A 182 5.74 -20.60 -1.87
C GLU A 182 6.08 -19.11 -2.03
N GLU A 183 5.59 -18.48 -3.11
CA GLU A 183 5.78 -17.04 -3.37
C GLU A 183 5.05 -16.19 -2.34
N ILE A 184 3.87 -16.63 -1.88
CA ILE A 184 3.12 -16.00 -0.78
C ILE A 184 3.97 -16.01 0.50
N ALA A 185 4.49 -17.17 0.92
CA ALA A 185 5.31 -17.29 2.13
C ALA A 185 6.57 -16.42 2.07
N GLN A 186 7.21 -16.35 0.88
CA GLN A 186 8.37 -15.49 0.67
C GLN A 186 8.01 -14.00 0.77
N LEU A 187 6.86 -13.60 0.21
CA LEU A 187 6.39 -12.22 0.26
C LEU A 187 5.97 -11.81 1.68
N GLU A 188 5.31 -12.70 2.43
CA GLU A 188 5.00 -12.49 3.85
C GLU A 188 6.27 -12.24 4.66
N THR A 189 7.30 -13.08 4.46
CA THR A 189 8.60 -12.92 5.12
C THR A 189 9.25 -11.59 4.78
N LEU A 190 9.18 -11.16 3.52
CA LEU A 190 9.69 -9.86 3.09
C LEU A 190 8.95 -8.72 3.79
N ILE A 191 7.61 -8.75 3.82
CA ILE A 191 6.81 -7.68 4.43
C ILE A 191 7.08 -7.59 5.95
N ARG A 192 7.22 -8.73 6.65
CA ARG A 192 7.63 -8.73 8.07
C ARG A 192 8.99 -8.09 8.27
N ARG A 193 9.98 -8.42 7.44
CA ARG A 193 11.31 -7.81 7.49
C ARG A 193 11.24 -6.30 7.27
N ILE A 194 10.44 -5.84 6.30
CA ILE A 194 10.22 -4.41 6.04
C ILE A 194 9.66 -3.70 7.29
N ARG A 195 8.67 -4.32 7.95
CA ARG A 195 8.12 -3.81 9.22
C ARG A 195 9.18 -3.78 10.33
N ASP A 196 9.95 -4.86 10.47
CA ASP A 196 10.99 -4.97 11.48
C ASP A 196 12.14 -3.96 11.27
N ASP A 197 12.34 -3.51 10.02
CA ASP A 197 13.21 -2.37 9.66
C ASP A 197 12.57 -1.00 10.02
N GLY A 198 11.41 -0.96 10.68
CA GLY A 198 10.73 0.26 11.14
C GLY A 198 9.77 0.88 10.12
N ILE A 199 9.51 0.22 8.99
CA ILE A 199 8.59 0.73 7.97
C ILE A 199 7.19 0.22 8.24
N THR A 200 6.24 1.14 8.32
CA THR A 200 4.82 0.83 8.53
C THR A 200 4.18 0.35 7.23
N VAL A 201 3.27 -0.62 7.35
CA VAL A 201 2.59 -1.19 6.18
C VAL A 201 1.07 -1.08 6.35
N LEU A 202 0.37 -0.54 5.35
CA LEU A 202 -1.07 -0.67 5.22
C LEU A 202 -1.37 -1.58 4.04
N LEU A 203 -2.09 -2.68 4.30
CA LEU A 203 -2.32 -3.77 3.37
C LEU A 203 -3.80 -3.90 3.03
N ILE A 204 -4.17 -3.85 1.74
CA ILE A 204 -5.46 -4.36 1.26
C ILE A 204 -5.24 -5.76 0.70
N GLU A 205 -5.99 -6.73 1.21
CA GLU A 205 -5.98 -8.10 0.70
C GLU A 205 -7.36 -8.74 0.78
N HIS A 206 -7.60 -9.70 -0.12
CA HIS A 206 -8.79 -10.55 -0.11
C HIS A 206 -8.52 -11.93 0.48
N ASN A 207 -7.25 -12.30 0.61
CA ASN A 207 -6.83 -13.56 1.20
C ASN A 207 -6.83 -13.45 2.73
N MET A 208 -7.93 -13.90 3.35
CA MET A 208 -8.09 -13.87 4.80
C MET A 208 -6.95 -14.57 5.54
N ARG A 209 -6.43 -15.70 5.02
CA ARG A 209 -5.31 -16.42 5.65
C ARG A 209 -4.06 -15.54 5.74
N VAL A 210 -3.70 -14.87 4.64
CA VAL A 210 -2.56 -13.94 4.59
C VAL A 210 -2.78 -12.81 5.58
N THR A 211 -3.93 -12.17 5.54
CA THR A 211 -4.21 -11.00 6.38
C THR A 211 -4.22 -11.36 7.86
N MET A 212 -4.86 -12.47 8.24
CA MET A 212 -4.91 -12.93 9.63
C MET A 212 -3.53 -13.36 10.15
N GLY A 213 -2.68 -13.92 9.28
CA GLY A 213 -1.33 -14.35 9.66
C GLY A 213 -0.30 -13.23 9.67
N LEU A 214 -0.50 -12.16 8.89
CA LEU A 214 0.50 -11.13 8.64
C LEU A 214 0.26 -9.83 9.42
N CYS A 215 -1.01 -9.43 9.62
CA CYS A 215 -1.34 -8.14 10.21
C CYS A 215 -1.30 -8.16 11.73
N ASP A 216 -0.79 -7.07 12.31
CA ASP A 216 -0.82 -6.83 13.76
C ASP A 216 -2.22 -6.38 14.21
N ARG A 217 -2.91 -5.63 13.34
CA ARG A 217 -4.24 -5.08 13.55
C ARG A 217 -5.00 -5.01 12.21
N ILE A 218 -6.31 -5.13 12.27
CA ILE A 218 -7.18 -5.12 11.10
C ILE A 218 -8.29 -4.09 11.30
N VAL A 219 -8.61 -3.36 10.24
CA VAL A 219 -9.80 -2.51 10.12
C VAL A 219 -10.68 -3.09 9.03
N VAL A 220 -11.98 -3.20 9.28
CA VAL A 220 -12.95 -3.71 8.32
C VAL A 220 -13.87 -2.59 7.88
N LEU A 221 -13.94 -2.42 6.55
CA LEU A 221 -14.91 -1.53 5.91
C LEU A 221 -16.06 -2.34 5.32
N ASP A 222 -17.26 -1.78 5.41
CA ASP A 222 -18.42 -2.21 4.66
C ASP A 222 -19.26 -1.00 4.25
N HIS A 223 -19.75 -0.97 2.99
CA HIS A 223 -20.53 0.13 2.42
C HIS A 223 -19.95 1.53 2.69
N GLY A 224 -18.62 1.64 2.61
CA GLY A 224 -17.87 2.89 2.83
C GLY A 224 -17.67 3.28 4.29
N ARG A 225 -18.08 2.46 5.27
CA ARG A 225 -17.98 2.73 6.70
C ARG A 225 -17.09 1.72 7.41
N LYS A 226 -16.44 2.14 8.48
CA LYS A 226 -15.73 1.23 9.37
C LYS A 226 -16.72 0.50 10.27
N ILE A 227 -16.76 -0.83 10.17
CA ILE A 227 -17.67 -1.68 10.96
C ILE A 227 -16.96 -2.38 12.12
N ALA A 228 -15.65 -2.64 11.99
CA ALA A 228 -14.86 -3.27 13.04
C ALA A 228 -13.40 -2.86 12.98
N GLN A 229 -12.70 -3.00 14.12
CA GLN A 229 -11.26 -2.81 14.25
C GLN A 229 -10.77 -3.62 15.45
N GLY A 230 -9.67 -4.37 15.30
CA GLY A 230 -9.12 -5.18 16.38
C GLY A 230 -7.94 -6.02 15.91
N LYS A 231 -7.49 -6.94 16.77
CA LYS A 231 -6.53 -7.98 16.43
C LYS A 231 -7.17 -8.98 15.44
N PRO A 232 -6.37 -9.73 14.67
CA PRO A 232 -6.90 -10.72 13.74
C PRO A 232 -7.92 -11.68 14.35
N GLN A 233 -7.67 -12.18 15.58
CA GLN A 233 -8.58 -13.09 16.27
C GLN A 233 -9.93 -12.44 16.58
N ASP A 234 -9.93 -11.19 17.09
CA ASP A 234 -11.15 -10.45 17.42
C ASP A 234 -12.01 -10.21 16.17
N ILE A 235 -11.36 -10.00 15.02
CA ILE A 235 -12.04 -9.77 13.74
C ILE A 235 -12.67 -11.04 13.18
N GLN A 236 -12.05 -12.21 13.38
CA GLN A 236 -12.61 -13.50 12.95
C GLN A 236 -13.91 -13.87 13.67
N GLU A 237 -14.03 -13.47 14.92
CA GLU A 237 -15.17 -13.79 15.79
C GLU A 237 -16.24 -12.68 15.80
N ASN A 238 -16.02 -11.59 15.06
CA ASN A 238 -16.92 -10.44 15.07
C ASN A 238 -18.16 -10.68 14.17
N ASP A 239 -19.34 -10.68 14.76
CA ASP A 239 -20.61 -10.95 14.08
C ASP A 239 -20.87 -10.00 12.90
N LEU A 240 -20.58 -8.69 13.04
CA LEU A 240 -20.75 -7.71 11.97
C LEU A 240 -19.84 -8.02 10.77
N VAL A 241 -18.63 -8.51 11.03
CA VAL A 241 -17.68 -8.89 9.99
C VAL A 241 -18.18 -10.16 9.28
N ILE A 242 -18.62 -11.15 10.06
CA ILE A 242 -19.18 -12.41 9.52
C ILE A 242 -20.38 -12.11 8.63
N GLU A 243 -21.31 -11.26 9.11
CA GLU A 243 -22.51 -10.86 8.37
C GLU A 243 -22.16 -10.12 7.06
N ALA A 244 -21.23 -9.18 7.09
CA ALA A 244 -20.78 -8.43 5.91
C ALA A 244 -20.22 -9.34 4.82
N TYR A 245 -19.53 -10.44 5.18
CA TYR A 245 -19.00 -11.41 4.23
C TYR A 245 -20.01 -12.49 3.81
N LEU A 246 -20.91 -12.92 4.69
CA LEU A 246 -21.93 -13.92 4.40
C LEU A 246 -23.15 -13.31 3.69
N GLY A 247 -23.59 -12.12 4.09
CA GLY A 247 -24.71 -11.39 3.47
C GLY A 247 -24.46 -11.07 2.01
N SER A 248 -23.21 -10.85 1.61
CA SER A 248 -22.83 -10.66 0.20
C SER A 248 -22.98 -11.94 -0.66
N ARG A 249 -23.08 -13.14 -0.07
CA ARG A 249 -23.30 -14.42 -0.75
C ARG A 249 -24.78 -14.80 -0.88
N GLY A 250 -25.66 -14.30 0.00
CA GLY A 250 -27.09 -14.65 0.03
C GLY A 250 -27.94 -13.98 -1.05
N GLY A 251 -27.46 -12.94 -1.72
CA GLY A 251 -28.23 -12.17 -2.71
C GLY A 251 -28.30 -12.75 -4.12
N ARG A 252 -27.74 -13.94 -4.41
CA ARG A 252 -27.72 -14.53 -5.78
C ARG A 252 -28.62 -15.73 -6.00
N HIS A 253 -29.47 -16.10 -5.05
CA HIS A 253 -30.41 -17.23 -5.21
C HIS A 253 -31.87 -16.88 -4.88
N ALA A 254 -32.32 -15.68 -5.25
CA ALA A 254 -33.74 -15.37 -5.23
C ALA A 254 -34.08 -14.43 -6.39
N ALA A 255 -34.16 -14.98 -7.60
CA ALA A 255 -34.99 -14.52 -8.73
C ALA A 255 -34.90 -15.57 -9.86
#